data_0e039f3e03fa79657bfa19d7ae5d19a1
#
_entry.id   0e039f3e03fa79657bfa19d7ae5d19a1
#
_cell.length_a   1.000
_cell.length_b   1.000
_cell.length_c   1.000
_cell.angle_alpha   90.00
_cell.angle_beta   90.00
_cell.angle_gamma   90.00
#
_symmetry.space_group_name_H-M   'P 1'
#
loop_
_entity.id
_entity.type
_entity.pdbx_description
1 polymer ?
#
loop_
_entity_poly.entity_id
_entity_poly.type
_entity_poly.pdbx_seq_one_letter_code
_entity_poly.pdbx_strand_id
1 'polypeptide(L)'
;MERVLHKACRGIQVQQVTYDGGISDPCNVIYMELVEAPTLRFFFDGGLFFWREEDPSPIPASVGFRYRLLRPEAFRLLEHKRILQAHFATLPQRRRILELRFETGVGLYLQNSGDKNTVVIG
;
A
#
# COMPACT_ATOMS: atom_id res chain seq x y z
N MET A 1 -12.24 6.39 3.93
CA MET A 1 -11.48 6.37 2.68
C MET A 1 -12.09 7.16 1.51
N GLU A 2 -12.97 8.09 1.81
CA GLU A 2 -13.59 8.92 0.75
C GLU A 2 -12.58 9.80 0.01
N ARG A 3 -11.45 10.13 0.64
CA ARG A 3 -10.42 11.00 0.03
C ARG A 3 -9.80 10.44 -1.24
N VAL A 4 -9.81 9.12 -1.42
CA VAL A 4 -9.24 8.51 -2.63
C VAL A 4 -10.26 8.39 -3.75
N LEU A 5 -11.55 8.47 -3.44
CA LEU A 5 -12.61 8.24 -4.43
C LEU A 5 -12.55 9.28 -5.54
N HIS A 6 -12.63 8.82 -6.78
CA HIS A 6 -12.60 9.62 -8.01
C HIS A 6 -11.28 10.35 -8.26
N LYS A 7 -10.25 10.10 -7.44
CA LYS A 7 -8.91 10.63 -7.68
C LYS A 7 -8.16 9.69 -8.63
N ALA A 8 -7.38 10.27 -9.52
CA ALA A 8 -6.49 9.49 -10.38
C ALA A 8 -5.20 9.17 -9.62
N CYS A 9 -4.76 7.93 -9.75
CA CYS A 9 -3.50 7.48 -9.16
C CYS A 9 -2.34 7.94 -10.05
N ARG A 10 -1.38 8.67 -9.48
CA ARG A 10 -0.16 9.05 -10.20
C ARG A 10 0.88 7.95 -10.14
N GLY A 11 0.96 7.24 -9.05
CA GLY A 11 1.91 6.15 -8.86
C GLY A 11 1.77 5.55 -7.47
N ILE A 12 2.39 4.39 -7.31
CA ILE A 12 2.38 3.67 -6.04
C ILE A 12 3.80 3.24 -5.71
N GLN A 13 4.23 3.55 -4.50
CA GLN A 13 5.48 3.08 -3.94
C GLN A 13 5.20 2.13 -2.79
N VAL A 14 6.00 1.08 -2.69
CA VAL A 14 5.91 0.08 -1.64
C VAL A 14 7.19 0.15 -0.81
N GLN A 15 7.05 0.21 0.51
CA GLN A 15 8.19 0.09 1.40
C GLN A 15 8.41 -1.37 1.75
N GLN A 16 9.62 -1.85 1.48
CA GLN A 16 10.05 -3.20 1.81
C GLN A 16 11.03 -3.13 2.97
N VAL A 17 10.90 -4.05 3.91
CA VAL A 17 11.83 -4.20 5.02
C VAL A 17 12.66 -5.45 4.80
N THR A 18 13.98 -5.33 4.91
CA THR A 18 14.90 -6.47 4.89
C THR A 18 15.62 -6.58 6.22
N TYR A 19 15.97 -7.82 6.59
CA TYR A 19 16.74 -8.12 7.79
C TYR A 19 17.81 -9.15 7.42
N ASP A 20 19.07 -8.83 7.70
CA ASP A 20 20.23 -9.68 7.38
C ASP A 20 20.22 -10.19 5.93
N GLY A 21 19.86 -9.32 4.98
CA GLY A 21 19.84 -9.66 3.58
C GLY A 21 18.60 -10.42 3.10
N GLY A 22 17.70 -10.83 4.00
CA GLY A 22 16.44 -11.47 3.65
C GLY A 22 15.26 -10.52 3.75
N ILE A 23 14.19 -10.78 3.01
CA ILE A 23 12.98 -9.97 3.07
C ILE A 23 12.22 -10.32 4.34
N SER A 24 12.08 -9.35 5.25
CA SER A 24 11.30 -9.49 6.48
C SER A 24 9.83 -9.14 6.23
N ASP A 25 9.58 -8.04 5.52
CA ASP A 25 8.23 -7.64 5.12
C ASP A 25 8.32 -7.05 3.71
N PRO A 26 7.67 -7.69 2.70
CA PRO A 26 7.74 -7.20 1.33
C PRO A 26 6.95 -5.92 1.11
N CYS A 27 6.02 -5.59 1.99
CA CYS A 27 5.10 -4.47 1.80
C CYS A 27 4.55 -3.99 3.14
N ASN A 28 5.40 -3.38 3.98
CA ASN A 28 4.92 -2.92 5.28
C ASN A 28 4.16 -1.59 5.18
N VAL A 29 4.45 -0.78 4.16
CA VAL A 29 3.79 0.50 3.92
C VAL A 29 3.59 0.69 2.42
N ILE A 30 2.45 1.24 2.05
CA ILE A 30 2.18 1.65 0.68
C ILE A 30 1.96 3.16 0.66
N TYR A 31 2.64 3.83 -0.27
CA TYR A 31 2.42 5.23 -0.57
C TYR A 31 1.68 5.34 -1.91
N MET A 32 0.53 5.97 -1.89
CA MET A 32 -0.26 6.21 -3.09
C MET A 32 -0.19 7.69 -3.44
N GLU A 33 0.44 8.01 -4.54
CA GLU A 33 0.51 9.36 -5.07
C GLU A 33 -0.75 9.62 -5.89
N LEU A 34 -1.47 10.68 -5.56
CA LEU A 34 -2.71 11.05 -6.23
C LEU A 34 -2.52 12.34 -7.02
N VAL A 35 -3.27 12.49 -8.11
CA VAL A 35 -3.26 13.72 -8.90
C VAL A 35 -4.03 14.79 -8.13
N GLU A 36 -3.41 15.98 -7.98
CA GLU A 36 -4.01 17.14 -7.31
C GLU A 36 -4.48 16.84 -5.88
N ALA A 37 -3.77 15.97 -5.18
CA ALA A 37 -4.07 15.63 -3.80
C ALA A 37 -2.80 15.18 -3.09
N PRO A 38 -2.75 15.27 -1.76
CA PRO A 38 -1.60 14.76 -1.00
C PRO A 38 -1.41 13.28 -1.18
N THR A 39 -0.16 12.84 -1.07
CA THR A 39 0.17 11.41 -1.05
C THR A 39 -0.40 10.78 0.22
N LEU A 40 -0.98 9.60 0.08
CA LEU A 40 -1.51 8.83 1.20
C LEU A 40 -0.59 7.68 1.54
N ARG A 41 -0.37 7.50 2.82
CA ARG A 41 0.41 6.38 3.38
C ARG A 41 -0.55 5.41 4.04
N PHE A 42 -0.52 4.15 3.59
CA PHE A 42 -1.35 3.07 4.13
C PHE A 42 -0.48 2.03 4.82
N PHE A 43 -0.90 1.58 5.99
CA PHE A 43 -0.18 0.51 6.69
C PHE A 43 -1.09 -0.20 7.70
N PHE A 44 -0.70 -1.42 8.06
CA PHE A 44 -1.32 -2.16 9.15
C PHE A 44 -0.36 -2.18 10.34
N ASP A 45 -0.89 -2.00 11.53
CA ASP A 45 -0.13 -2.07 12.77
C ASP A 45 -1.01 -2.65 13.87
N GLY A 46 -0.52 -3.67 14.56
CA GLY A 46 -1.27 -4.34 15.62
C GLY A 46 -2.61 -4.90 15.16
N GLY A 47 -2.70 -5.24 13.87
CA GLY A 47 -3.94 -5.73 13.29
C GLY A 47 -4.95 -4.66 12.95
N LEU A 48 -4.60 -3.39 13.08
CA LEU A 48 -5.43 -2.26 12.68
C LEU A 48 -4.89 -1.64 11.40
N PHE A 49 -5.81 -1.12 10.59
CA PHE A 49 -5.46 -0.40 9.37
C PHE A 49 -5.38 1.08 9.67
N PHE A 50 -4.29 1.70 9.19
CA PHE A 50 -4.05 3.14 9.34
C PHE A 50 -3.79 3.77 7.98
N TRP A 51 -4.21 5.02 7.84
CA TRP A 51 -3.85 5.83 6.69
C TRP A 51 -3.65 7.28 7.13
N ARG A 52 -2.77 7.98 6.44
CA ARG A 52 -2.54 9.41 6.68
C ARG A 52 -1.90 10.06 5.45
N GLU A 53 -1.98 11.37 5.38
CA GLU A 53 -1.29 12.15 4.36
C GLU A 53 0.17 12.25 4.76
N GLU A 54 1.06 11.68 3.95
CA GLU A 54 2.49 11.70 4.21
C GLU A 54 3.25 11.33 2.95
N ASP A 55 4.23 12.13 2.58
CA ASP A 55 5.13 11.82 1.48
C ASP A 55 6.16 10.76 1.91
N PRO A 56 6.60 9.90 0.97
CA PRO A 56 7.67 8.95 1.26
C PRO A 56 8.94 9.69 1.70
N SER A 57 9.58 9.19 2.72
CA SER A 57 10.88 9.69 3.15
C SER A 57 11.80 8.51 3.46
N PRO A 58 13.12 8.66 3.21
CA PRO A 58 14.07 7.62 3.57
C PRO A 58 14.04 7.36 5.07
N ILE A 59 14.05 6.08 5.45
CA ILE A 59 14.20 5.66 6.85
C ILE A 59 15.63 5.19 7.04
N PRO A 60 16.37 5.75 8.00
CA PRO A 60 17.73 5.30 8.26
C PRO A 60 17.77 3.81 8.60
N ALA A 61 18.79 3.11 8.08
CA ALA A 61 19.02 1.73 8.45
C ALA A 61 19.31 1.61 9.94
N SER A 62 18.77 0.60 10.59
CA SER A 62 19.10 0.22 11.94
C SER A 62 19.81 -1.13 11.94
N VAL A 63 20.25 -1.59 13.13
CA VAL A 63 21.00 -2.84 13.21
C VAL A 63 20.27 -3.99 12.55
N GLY A 64 20.80 -4.49 11.43
CA GLY A 64 20.23 -5.59 10.65
C GLY A 64 19.05 -5.23 9.78
N PHE A 65 18.38 -4.11 10.02
CA PHE A 65 17.19 -3.72 9.24
C PHE A 65 17.51 -2.66 8.19
N ARG A 66 16.91 -2.83 7.01
CA ARG A 66 16.96 -1.84 5.94
C ARG A 66 15.57 -1.65 5.35
N TYR A 67 15.30 -0.42 4.94
CA TYR A 67 14.02 -0.02 4.34
C TYR A 67 14.27 0.44 2.91
N ARG A 68 13.49 -0.08 1.98
CA ARG A 68 13.61 0.26 0.56
C ARG A 68 12.26 0.70 0.02
N LEU A 69 12.26 1.78 -0.74
CA LEU A 69 11.09 2.22 -1.49
C LEU A 69 11.19 1.67 -2.91
N LEU A 70 10.19 0.92 -3.32
CA LEU A 70 10.12 0.26 -4.62
C LEU A 70 8.93 0.78 -5.40
N ARG A 71 9.08 0.83 -6.74
CA ARG A 71 7.97 1.08 -7.67
C ARG A 71 7.77 -0.17 -8.52
N PRO A 72 7.04 -1.20 -8.02
CA PRO A 72 6.82 -2.42 -8.78
C PRO A 72 6.17 -2.12 -10.12
N GLU A 73 6.68 -2.75 -11.18
CA GLU A 73 6.22 -2.48 -12.54
C GLU A 73 4.74 -2.81 -12.75
N ALA A 74 4.24 -3.83 -12.03
CA ALA A 74 2.84 -4.23 -12.10
C ALA A 74 1.88 -3.07 -11.76
N PHE A 75 2.34 -2.09 -10.95
CA PHE A 75 1.49 -0.96 -10.57
C PHE A 75 1.33 0.09 -11.67
N ARG A 76 2.09 -0.01 -12.75
CA ARG A 76 1.92 0.88 -13.91
C ARG A 76 0.53 0.77 -14.53
N LEU A 77 -0.12 -0.38 -14.37
CA LEU A 77 -1.49 -0.57 -14.84
C LEU A 77 -2.49 0.36 -14.15
N LEU A 78 -2.13 0.88 -13.00
CA LEU A 78 -2.99 1.74 -12.19
C LEU A 78 -2.70 3.23 -12.39
N GLU A 79 -1.59 3.57 -13.04
CA GLU A 79 -1.20 4.96 -13.26
C GLU A 79 -2.23 5.69 -14.11
N HIS A 80 -2.60 6.90 -13.69
CA HIS A 80 -3.58 7.77 -14.33
C HIS A 80 -5.01 7.21 -14.33
N LYS A 81 -5.27 6.15 -13.59
CA LYS A 81 -6.61 5.57 -13.48
C LYS A 81 -7.28 6.07 -12.20
N ARG A 82 -8.59 6.30 -12.30
CA ARG A 82 -9.39 6.78 -11.17
C ARG A 82 -9.81 5.63 -10.28
N ILE A 83 -9.85 5.91 -8.99
CA ILE A 83 -10.33 4.99 -7.98
C ILE A 83 -11.83 5.19 -7.84
N LEU A 84 -12.62 4.14 -8.11
CA LEU A 84 -14.07 4.21 -8.04
C LEU A 84 -14.62 3.69 -6.73
N GLN A 85 -13.93 2.75 -6.08
CA GLN A 85 -14.38 2.16 -4.82
C GLN A 85 -13.19 1.95 -3.91
N ALA A 86 -13.42 2.15 -2.62
CA ALA A 86 -12.47 1.84 -1.55
C ALA A 86 -13.23 1.09 -0.47
N HIS A 87 -12.79 -0.12 -0.16
CA HIS A 87 -13.46 -0.99 0.79
C HIS A 87 -12.45 -1.65 1.72
N PHE A 88 -12.73 -1.54 3.03
CA PHE A 88 -11.94 -2.22 4.04
C PHE A 88 -12.79 -3.30 4.70
N ALA A 89 -12.24 -4.51 4.83
CA ALA A 89 -12.95 -5.62 5.43
C ALA A 89 -12.04 -6.45 6.33
N THR A 90 -12.63 -7.01 7.37
CA THR A 90 -12.01 -8.03 8.19
C THR A 90 -12.55 -9.39 7.75
N LEU A 91 -11.65 -10.27 7.34
CA LEU A 91 -11.98 -11.62 6.91
C LEU A 91 -11.75 -12.63 8.05
N PRO A 92 -12.24 -13.88 7.90
CA PRO A 92 -11.94 -14.93 8.88
C PRO A 92 -10.43 -15.10 9.10
N GLN A 93 -10.06 -15.64 10.28
CA GLN A 93 -8.67 -15.91 10.67
C GLN A 93 -7.85 -14.63 10.83
N ARG A 94 -8.48 -13.54 11.27
CA ARG A 94 -7.84 -12.24 11.51
C ARG A 94 -7.14 -11.65 10.28
N ARG A 95 -7.57 -12.02 9.09
CA ARG A 95 -7.09 -11.39 7.87
C ARG A 95 -7.82 -10.08 7.65
N ARG A 96 -7.09 -9.08 7.19
CA ARG A 96 -7.65 -7.78 6.86
C ARG A 96 -7.28 -7.42 5.44
N ILE A 97 -8.18 -6.74 4.77
CA ILE A 97 -7.99 -6.38 3.37
C ILE A 97 -8.50 -4.97 3.12
N LEU A 98 -7.70 -4.19 2.42
CA LEU A 98 -8.14 -2.97 1.78
C LEU A 98 -8.21 -3.23 0.29
N GLU A 99 -9.39 -3.02 -0.29
CA GLU A 99 -9.59 -3.14 -1.72
C GLU A 99 -9.81 -1.74 -2.31
N LEU A 100 -9.02 -1.40 -3.32
CA LEU A 100 -9.23 -0.22 -4.14
C LEU A 100 -9.55 -0.70 -5.56
N ARG A 101 -10.72 -0.33 -6.05
CA ARG A 101 -11.14 -0.70 -7.40
C ARG A 101 -11.05 0.49 -8.32
N PHE A 102 -10.39 0.30 -9.45
CA PHE A 102 -10.13 1.35 -10.43
C PHE A 102 -11.16 1.30 -11.57
N GLU A 103 -11.24 2.41 -12.29
CA GLU A 103 -12.21 2.55 -13.41
C GLU A 103 -12.05 1.50 -14.50
N THR A 104 -10.88 0.90 -14.62
CA THR A 104 -10.59 -0.17 -15.58
C THR A 104 -11.12 -1.54 -15.15
N GLY A 105 -11.66 -1.66 -13.94
CA GLY A 105 -12.05 -2.93 -13.34
C GLY A 105 -10.94 -3.63 -12.58
N VAL A 106 -9.71 -3.14 -12.69
CA VAL A 106 -8.57 -3.70 -11.94
C VAL A 106 -8.67 -3.29 -10.48
N GLY A 107 -8.35 -4.20 -9.57
CA GLY A 107 -8.32 -3.95 -8.14
C GLY A 107 -6.89 -3.97 -7.61
N LEU A 108 -6.66 -3.18 -6.58
CA LEU A 108 -5.47 -3.22 -5.74
C LEU A 108 -5.89 -3.71 -4.36
N TYR A 109 -5.27 -4.78 -3.91
CA TYR A 109 -5.64 -5.42 -2.64
C TYR A 109 -4.45 -5.39 -1.70
N LEU A 110 -4.62 -4.70 -0.59
CA LEU A 110 -3.68 -4.68 0.53
C LEU A 110 -4.16 -5.67 1.55
N GLN A 111 -3.39 -6.70 1.82
CA GLN A 111 -3.79 -7.77 2.73
C GLN A 111 -2.83 -7.86 3.91
N ASN A 112 -3.39 -8.04 5.09
CA ASN A 112 -2.65 -8.31 6.31
C ASN A 112 -3.13 -9.62 6.91
N SER A 113 -2.19 -10.51 7.21
CA SER A 113 -2.45 -11.76 7.90
C SER A 113 -1.36 -11.96 8.96
N GLY A 114 -1.72 -11.75 10.22
CA GLY A 114 -0.75 -11.74 11.31
C GLY A 114 0.22 -10.58 11.16
N ASP A 115 1.50 -10.87 11.09
CA ASP A 115 2.56 -9.89 10.89
C ASP A 115 3.01 -9.75 9.42
N LYS A 116 2.31 -10.42 8.51
CA LYS A 116 2.64 -10.39 7.08
C LYS A 116 1.70 -9.47 6.32
N ASN A 117 2.30 -8.62 5.47
CA ASN A 117 1.57 -7.77 4.55
C ASN A 117 1.90 -8.14 3.11
N THR A 118 0.87 -8.19 2.28
CA THR A 118 1.02 -8.48 0.85
C THR A 118 0.18 -7.49 0.06
N VAL A 119 0.59 -7.25 -1.18
CA VAL A 119 -0.15 -6.44 -2.12
C VAL A 119 -0.37 -7.24 -3.40
N VAL A 120 -1.60 -7.23 -3.90
CA VAL A 120 -2.00 -7.99 -5.09
C VAL A 120 -2.76 -7.07 -6.02
N ILE A 121 -2.54 -7.23 -7.32
CA ILE A 121 -3.28 -6.55 -8.39
C ILE A 121 -4.03 -7.59 -9.18
N GLY A 122 -5.30 -7.36 -9.39
CA GLY A 122 -6.11 -8.32 -10.16
C GLY A 122 -7.50 -7.86 -10.58
#